data_223483ee4904c4fec3f7aa061f7ee255
#
_entry.id   223483ee4904c4fec3f7aa061f7ee255
#
_cell.length_a   1.000
_cell.length_b   1.000
_cell.length_c   1.000
_cell.angle_alpha   90.00
_cell.angle_beta   90.00
_cell.angle_gamma   90.00
#
_symmetry.space_group_name_H-M   'P 1'
#
loop_
_entity.id
_entity.type
_entity.pdbx_description
1 polymer ?
#
loop_
_entity_poly.entity_id
_entity_poly.type
_entity_poly.pdbx_seq_one_letter_code
_entity_poly.pdbx_strand_id
1 'polypeptide(L)'
;MKPKHFVIISIPCQSAEEMLQAKEAVLFHLETLNPELSTKSTTLTVKVIPLDPKLFFPDEACDIIRQTLAQSLTFNHCWTCTLHIVN
;
A
#
# COMPACT_ATOMS: atom_id res chain seq x y z
N MET A 1 14.86 21.47 -6.12
CA MET A 1 14.55 20.05 -6.34
C MET A 1 13.25 19.72 -5.59
N LYS A 2 12.28 19.13 -6.27
CA LYS A 2 11.01 18.80 -5.64
C LYS A 2 11.20 17.53 -4.79
N PRO A 3 10.69 17.51 -3.55
CA PRO A 3 10.76 16.30 -2.75
C PRO A 3 9.93 15.20 -3.37
N LYS A 4 10.46 13.98 -3.32
CA LYS A 4 9.71 12.80 -3.71
C LYS A 4 8.99 12.25 -2.50
N HIS A 5 7.80 11.77 -2.69
CA HIS A 5 7.06 11.14 -1.61
C HIS A 5 6.28 9.95 -2.15
N PHE A 6 6.06 8.97 -1.30
CA PHE A 6 5.37 7.75 -1.65
C PHE A 6 4.84 7.08 -0.39
N VAL A 7 3.89 6.19 -0.58
CA VAL A 7 3.33 5.39 0.52
C VAL A 7 3.79 3.94 0.35
N ILE A 8 4.28 3.35 1.42
CA ILE A 8 4.66 1.94 1.45
C ILE A 8 3.69 1.19 2.35
N ILE A 9 3.11 0.13 1.81
CA ILE A 9 2.24 -0.78 2.53
C ILE A 9 2.94 -2.12 2.61
N SER A 10 3.10 -2.66 3.81
CA SER A 10 3.72 -3.97 4.03
C SER A 10 2.69 -4.91 4.65
N ILE A 11 2.38 -6.00 3.97
CA ILE A 11 1.37 -6.95 4.39
C ILE A 11 2.04 -8.31 4.56
N PRO A 12 2.37 -8.72 5.80
CA PRO A 12 2.91 -10.06 6.04
C PRO A 12 1.80 -11.09 5.82
N CYS A 13 2.12 -12.15 5.09
CA CYS A 13 1.17 -13.20 4.76
C CYS A 13 1.68 -14.55 5.28
N GLN A 14 0.78 -15.39 5.76
CA GLN A 14 1.15 -16.70 6.31
C GLN A 14 1.04 -17.82 5.29
N SER A 15 0.40 -17.58 4.17
CA SER A 15 0.19 -18.59 3.15
C SER A 15 0.11 -17.95 1.77
N ALA A 16 0.21 -18.78 0.72
CA ALA A 16 0.04 -18.33 -0.65
C ALA A 16 -1.37 -17.79 -0.89
N GLU A 17 -2.36 -18.36 -0.22
CA GLU A 17 -3.75 -17.93 -0.31
C GLU A 17 -3.91 -16.53 0.26
N GLU A 18 -3.33 -16.25 1.44
CA GLU A 18 -3.35 -14.90 2.01
C GLU A 18 -2.65 -13.90 1.11
N MET A 19 -1.52 -14.30 0.52
CA MET A 19 -0.79 -13.44 -0.43
C MET A 19 -1.67 -13.10 -1.63
N LEU A 20 -2.38 -14.06 -2.17
CA LEU A 20 -3.29 -13.83 -3.30
C LEU A 20 -4.42 -12.89 -2.90
N GLN A 21 -5.04 -13.11 -1.75
CA GLN A 21 -6.11 -12.25 -1.25
C GLN A 21 -5.61 -10.81 -1.04
N ALA A 22 -4.40 -10.67 -0.49
CA ALA A 22 -3.81 -9.35 -0.29
C ALA A 22 -3.57 -8.63 -1.63
N LYS A 23 -3.04 -9.33 -2.62
CA LYS A 23 -2.84 -8.77 -3.96
C LYS A 23 -4.15 -8.33 -4.59
N GLU A 24 -5.16 -9.17 -4.51
CA GLU A 24 -6.48 -8.86 -5.07
C GLU A 24 -7.10 -7.64 -4.38
N ALA A 25 -7.00 -7.55 -3.05
CA ALA A 25 -7.52 -6.42 -2.31
C ALA A 25 -6.83 -5.11 -2.69
N VAL A 26 -5.50 -5.14 -2.81
CA VAL A 26 -4.73 -3.97 -3.22
C VAL A 26 -5.11 -3.53 -4.62
N LEU A 27 -5.17 -4.46 -5.57
CA LEU A 27 -5.53 -4.14 -6.95
C LEU A 27 -6.96 -3.61 -7.05
N PHE A 28 -7.87 -4.17 -6.29
CA PHE A 28 -9.26 -3.74 -6.31
C PHE A 28 -9.44 -2.32 -5.73
N HIS A 29 -8.83 -2.04 -4.59
CA HIS A 29 -9.05 -0.76 -3.91
C HIS A 29 -8.12 0.36 -4.37
N LEU A 30 -6.92 0.03 -4.85
CA LEU A 30 -5.89 1.01 -5.16
C LEU A 30 -5.53 1.04 -6.66
N GLU A 31 -6.35 0.44 -7.50
CA GLU A 31 -6.09 0.34 -8.94
C GLU A 31 -5.82 1.71 -9.57
N THR A 32 -6.59 2.71 -9.19
CA THR A 32 -6.47 4.06 -9.74
C THR A 32 -5.18 4.76 -9.34
N LEU A 33 -4.47 4.23 -8.36
CA LEU A 33 -3.22 4.81 -7.87
C LEU A 33 -1.99 4.12 -8.46
N ASN A 34 -2.18 3.17 -9.39
CA ASN A 34 -1.11 2.39 -10.04
C ASN A 34 -0.13 1.80 -9.02
N PRO A 35 -0.60 0.92 -8.12
CA PRO A 35 0.27 0.36 -7.09
C PRO A 35 1.34 -0.53 -7.70
N GLU A 36 2.57 -0.40 -7.20
CA GLU A 36 3.67 -1.29 -7.54
C GLU A 36 3.76 -2.37 -6.48
N LEU A 37 3.48 -3.61 -6.87
CA LEU A 37 3.50 -4.74 -5.96
C LEU A 37 4.81 -5.51 -6.09
N SER A 38 5.39 -5.87 -4.96
CA SER A 38 6.55 -6.75 -4.93
C SER A 38 6.39 -7.72 -3.76
N THR A 39 6.96 -8.91 -3.92
CA THR A 39 6.92 -9.93 -2.90
C THR A 39 8.34 -10.17 -2.39
N LYS A 40 8.54 -10.04 -1.10
CA LYS A 40 9.81 -10.33 -0.47
C LYS A 40 9.57 -11.34 0.63
N SER A 41 10.05 -12.57 0.44
CA SER A 41 9.76 -13.68 1.33
C SER A 41 8.24 -13.89 1.41
N THR A 42 7.64 -13.78 2.60
CA THR A 42 6.20 -13.96 2.79
C THR A 42 5.45 -12.63 2.91
N THR A 43 6.13 -11.52 2.62
CA THR A 43 5.54 -10.19 2.77
C THR A 43 5.26 -9.56 1.41
N LEU A 44 4.03 -9.10 1.22
CA LEU A 44 3.67 -8.29 0.06
C LEU A 44 3.98 -6.84 0.38
N THR A 45 4.79 -6.22 -0.47
CA THR A 45 5.12 -4.80 -0.35
C THR A 45 4.47 -4.05 -1.51
N VAL A 46 3.74 -2.99 -1.19
CA VAL A 46 3.06 -2.16 -2.17
C VAL A 46 3.59 -0.74 -2.08
N LYS A 47 4.05 -0.22 -3.20
CA LYS A 47 4.51 1.16 -3.28
C LYS A 47 3.53 1.95 -4.12
N VAL A 48 3.01 3.03 -3.55
CA VAL A 48 2.07 3.92 -4.23
C VAL A 48 2.71 5.29 -4.37
N ILE A 49 2.81 5.76 -5.61
CA ILE A 49 3.42 7.06 -5.93
C ILE A 49 2.33 7.94 -6.51
N PRO A 50 2.27 9.24 -6.17
CA PRO A 50 1.29 10.13 -6.77
C PRO A 50 1.40 10.12 -8.30
N LEU A 51 0.27 10.11 -8.98
CA LEU A 51 0.23 10.09 -10.45
C LEU A 51 0.85 11.33 -11.05
N ASP A 52 0.68 12.47 -10.39
CA ASP A 52 1.27 13.73 -10.82
C ASP A 52 2.37 14.12 -9.82
N PRO A 53 3.62 14.30 -10.29
CA PRO A 53 4.73 14.66 -9.40
C PRO A 53 4.52 15.98 -8.65
N LYS A 54 3.59 16.82 -9.08
CA LYS A 54 3.25 18.08 -8.40
C LYS A 54 2.29 17.88 -7.24
N LEU A 55 1.64 16.70 -7.17
CA LEU A 55 0.71 16.38 -6.10
C LEU A 55 1.43 15.70 -4.96
N PHE A 56 0.95 15.94 -3.76
CA PHE A 56 1.40 15.26 -2.56
C PHE A 56 0.24 14.51 -1.96
N PHE A 57 0.51 13.36 -1.36
CA PHE A 57 -0.50 12.69 -0.56
C PHE A 57 -0.82 13.57 0.66
N PRO A 58 -2.08 13.72 1.02
CA PRO A 58 -2.42 14.39 2.28
C PRO A 58 -1.88 13.62 3.47
N ASP A 59 -1.71 14.29 4.60
CA ASP A 59 -1.18 13.65 5.81
C ASP A 59 -2.01 12.44 6.23
N GLU A 60 -3.30 12.45 5.94
CA GLU A 60 -4.22 11.36 6.28
C GLU A 60 -4.29 10.27 5.21
N ALA A 61 -3.43 10.31 4.19
CA ALA A 61 -3.47 9.29 3.11
C ALA A 61 -3.34 7.88 3.65
N CYS A 62 -2.42 7.67 4.60
CA CYS A 62 -2.24 6.35 5.20
C CYS A 62 -3.49 5.90 5.95
N ASP A 63 -4.19 6.80 6.64
CA ASP A 63 -5.41 6.45 7.35
C ASP A 63 -6.52 6.07 6.39
N ILE A 64 -6.64 6.80 5.28
CA ILE A 64 -7.63 6.50 4.25
C ILE A 64 -7.36 5.13 3.64
N ILE A 65 -6.10 4.85 3.29
CA ILE A 65 -5.70 3.57 2.73
C ILE A 65 -5.96 2.44 3.74
N ARG A 66 -5.64 2.65 5.01
CA ARG A 66 -5.89 1.65 6.04
C ARG A 66 -7.38 1.34 6.18
N GLN A 67 -8.22 2.36 6.21
CA GLN A 67 -9.66 2.15 6.30
C GLN A 67 -10.20 1.40 5.09
N THR A 68 -9.69 1.73 3.91
CA THR A 68 -10.12 1.09 2.67
C THR A 68 -9.70 -0.38 2.62
N LEU A 69 -8.45 -0.67 2.93
CA LEU A 69 -7.92 -2.03 2.86
C LEU A 69 -8.40 -2.91 4.03
N ALA A 70 -8.67 -2.33 5.18
CA ALA A 70 -9.10 -3.09 6.34
C ALA A 70 -10.40 -3.87 6.09
N GLN A 71 -11.22 -3.39 5.17
CA GLN A 71 -12.45 -4.08 4.79
C GLN A 71 -12.20 -5.43 4.14
N SER A 72 -11.05 -5.58 3.46
CA SER A 72 -10.70 -6.80 2.74
C SER A 72 -9.57 -7.59 3.39
N LEU A 73 -8.76 -6.96 4.25
CA LEU A 73 -7.63 -7.60 4.91
C LEU A 73 -8.00 -8.06 6.33
N THR A 74 -9.12 -8.73 6.46
CA THR A 74 -9.64 -9.16 7.77
C THR A 74 -8.82 -10.30 8.38
N PHE A 75 -8.03 -11.00 7.58
CA PHE A 75 -7.22 -12.13 8.02
C PHE A 75 -5.90 -11.68 8.66
N ASN A 76 -5.52 -10.42 8.54
CA ASN A 76 -4.22 -9.95 8.96
C ASN A 76 -4.34 -8.57 9.60
N HIS A 77 -3.91 -8.48 10.86
CA HIS A 77 -3.94 -7.23 11.63
C HIS A 77 -2.54 -6.62 11.82
N CYS A 78 -1.52 -7.23 11.21
CA CYS A 78 -0.13 -6.83 11.40
C CYS A 78 0.45 -6.01 10.25
N TRP A 79 -0.37 -5.69 9.24
CA TRP A 79 0.13 -4.91 8.11
C TRP A 79 0.32 -3.44 8.48
N THR A 80 1.26 -2.80 7.80
CA THR A 80 1.62 -1.41 8.06
C THR A 80 1.46 -0.56 6.80
N CYS A 81 1.20 0.72 7.01
CA CYS A 81 1.13 1.70 5.93
C CYS A 81 1.85 2.96 6.41
N THR A 82 2.88 3.37 5.68
CA THR A 82 3.71 4.52 6.07
C THR A 82 3.91 5.47 4.90
N LEU A 83 3.90 6.76 5.20
CA LEU A 83 4.20 7.81 4.23
C LEU A 83 5.69 8.16 4.33
N HIS A 84 6.38 8.11 3.20
CA HIS A 84 7.80 8.44 3.11
C HIS A 84 7.98 9.72 2.30
N ILE A 85 8.79 10.63 2.82
CA ILE A 85 9.15 11.85 2.12
C ILE A 85 10.67 11.84 1.94
N VAL A 86 11.09 11.93 0.69
CA VAL A 86 12.52 11.93 0.33
C VAL A 86 12.84 13.26 -0.32
N ASN A 87 13.77 13.97 0.28
CA ASN A 87 14.24 15.25 -0.25
C ASN A 87 15.36 15.05 -1.26
#